data_7dd5ef773950af4d262804d87fd9dd76
#
_entry.id   7dd5ef773950af4d262804d87fd9dd76
#
_cell.length_a   1.000
_cell.length_b   1.000
_cell.length_c   1.000
_cell.angle_alpha   90.00
_cell.angle_beta   90.00
_cell.angle_gamma   90.00
#
_symmetry.space_group_name_H-M   'P 1'
#
loop_
_entity.id
_entity.type
_entity.pdbx_description
1 polymer ?
#
loop_
_entity_poly.entity_id
_entity_poly.type
_entity_poly.pdbx_seq_one_letter_code
_entity_poly.pdbx_strand_id
1 'polypeptide(L)'
;DENVHVPCGQGNIQENCDEYNKMLAENPIDIQLLGIGSNGHIGFNEPGTDFNSKTHYVDLKESTIKDNARLFFNGDEDAVPKQAISMGIQNIMDAKSVVLIACGKNKEDAVKGMIEGPVTPELPASVLQNHKDVTVIIDKTAATLLEKEY
;
A
#
# COMPACT_ATOMS: atom_id res chain seq x y z
N ASP A 1 -6.11 23.15 -0.20
CA ASP A 1 -5.99 23.21 1.27
C ASP A 1 -4.52 23.11 1.65
N GLU A 2 -4.06 24.01 2.52
CA GLU A 2 -2.66 24.12 2.95
C GLU A 2 -2.13 22.88 3.71
N ASN A 3 -3.03 22.00 4.17
CA ASN A 3 -2.72 20.80 4.91
C ASN A 3 -2.95 19.50 4.11
N VAL A 4 -3.12 19.59 2.78
CA VAL A 4 -3.29 18.43 1.92
C VAL A 4 -2.14 18.37 0.92
N HIS A 5 -1.32 17.34 1.02
CA HIS A 5 -0.12 17.16 0.21
C HIS A 5 -0.20 15.85 -0.56
N VAL A 6 -0.02 15.94 -1.85
CA VAL A 6 0.13 14.78 -2.75
C VAL A 6 1.37 14.97 -3.62
N PRO A 7 2.10 13.91 -3.98
CA PRO A 7 3.23 14.05 -4.88
C PRO A 7 2.76 14.53 -6.25
N CYS A 8 3.53 15.42 -6.88
CA CYS A 8 3.21 15.91 -8.22
C CYS A 8 3.49 14.82 -9.27
N GLY A 9 2.50 14.52 -10.09
CA GLY A 9 2.61 13.54 -11.18
C GLY A 9 3.10 14.13 -12.52
N GLN A 10 3.54 15.39 -12.55
CA GLN A 10 3.97 16.08 -13.76
C GLN A 10 5.42 16.58 -13.63
N GLY A 11 6.09 16.77 -14.77
CA GLY A 11 7.47 17.28 -14.80
C GLY A 11 8.50 16.19 -14.51
N ASN A 12 9.54 16.52 -13.75
CA ASN A 12 10.58 15.56 -13.37
C ASN A 12 10.09 14.68 -12.22
N ILE A 13 9.71 13.46 -12.53
CA ILE A 13 9.12 12.52 -11.57
C ILE A 13 10.07 12.19 -10.41
N GLN A 14 11.37 12.08 -10.68
CA GLN A 14 12.35 11.79 -9.62
C GLN A 14 12.46 12.97 -8.63
N GLU A 15 12.52 14.19 -9.12
CA GLU A 15 12.53 15.40 -8.26
C GLU A 15 11.26 15.47 -7.41
N ASN A 16 10.08 15.17 -7.99
CA ASN A 16 8.82 15.13 -7.26
C ASN A 16 8.81 14.08 -6.15
N CYS A 17 9.39 12.89 -6.40
CA CYS A 17 9.55 11.87 -5.38
C CYS A 17 10.49 12.33 -4.24
N ASP A 18 11.61 12.95 -4.60
CA ASP A 18 12.60 13.43 -3.63
C ASP A 18 12.03 14.56 -2.76
N GLU A 19 11.30 15.51 -3.37
CA GLU A 19 10.59 16.57 -2.64
C GLU A 19 9.55 16.00 -1.67
N TYR A 20 8.78 15.00 -2.11
CA TYR A 20 7.80 14.35 -1.24
C TYR A 20 8.46 13.59 -0.09
N ASN A 21 9.56 12.88 -0.35
CA ASN A 21 10.36 12.23 0.69
C ASN A 21 10.93 13.23 1.71
N LYS A 22 11.40 14.38 1.25
CA LYS A 22 11.87 15.45 2.14
C LYS A 22 10.75 15.98 3.02
N MET A 23 9.57 16.24 2.44
CA MET A 23 8.40 16.69 3.19
C MET A 23 7.99 15.68 4.27
N LEU A 24 7.97 14.38 3.95
CA LEU A 24 7.66 13.33 4.92
C LEU A 24 8.70 13.26 6.05
N ALA A 25 9.98 13.48 5.76
CA ALA A 25 11.04 13.48 6.76
C ALA A 25 10.93 14.69 7.72
N GLU A 26 10.50 15.83 7.21
CA GLU A 26 10.26 17.05 8.00
C GLU A 26 8.95 17.01 8.78
N ASN A 27 7.97 16.21 8.31
CA ASN A 27 6.63 16.07 8.90
C ASN A 27 6.28 14.58 9.07
N PRO A 28 6.81 13.90 10.09
CA PRO A 28 6.56 12.49 10.32
C PRO A 28 5.06 12.18 10.47
N ILE A 29 4.62 11.09 9.85
CA ILE A 29 3.22 10.66 9.87
C ILE A 29 2.87 10.11 11.24
N ASP A 30 1.81 10.63 11.87
CA ASP A 30 1.29 10.10 13.12
C ASP A 30 0.51 8.80 12.90
N ILE A 31 -0.38 8.77 11.91
CA ILE A 31 -1.19 7.60 11.57
C ILE A 31 -1.18 7.39 10.06
N GLN A 32 -0.68 6.24 9.63
CA GLN A 32 -0.76 5.79 8.24
C GLN A 32 -1.98 4.89 8.04
N LEU A 33 -2.94 5.33 7.25
CA LEU A 33 -4.08 4.52 6.85
C LEU A 33 -3.74 3.74 5.57
N LEU A 34 -4.02 2.43 5.57
CA LEU A 34 -3.75 1.53 4.45
C LEU A 34 -4.97 0.66 4.09
N GLY A 35 -5.08 0.32 2.82
CA GLY A 35 -5.75 -0.88 2.34
C GLY A 35 -4.72 -1.95 1.97
N ILE A 36 -5.19 -3.11 1.51
CA ILE A 36 -4.34 -4.20 0.99
C ILE A 36 -4.88 -4.68 -0.36
N GLY A 37 -3.99 -4.89 -1.32
CA GLY A 37 -4.33 -5.54 -2.58
C GLY A 37 -4.59 -7.04 -2.40
N SER A 38 -5.29 -7.65 -3.35
CA SER A 38 -5.50 -9.12 -3.35
C SER A 38 -4.18 -9.91 -3.47
N ASN A 39 -3.15 -9.28 -4.03
CA ASN A 39 -1.79 -9.83 -4.14
C ASN A 39 -0.86 -9.39 -2.98
N GLY A 40 -1.40 -8.71 -1.95
CA GLY A 40 -0.64 -8.27 -0.78
C GLY A 40 0.09 -6.94 -0.92
N HIS A 41 -0.12 -6.16 -1.99
CA HIS A 41 0.47 -4.83 -2.09
C HIS A 41 -0.14 -3.86 -1.07
N ILE A 42 0.64 -2.88 -0.63
CA ILE A 42 0.23 -1.73 0.19
C ILE A 42 0.67 -0.44 -0.49
N GLY A 43 -0.24 0.56 -0.60
CA GLY A 43 -0.07 1.64 -1.56
C GLY A 43 0.00 1.05 -2.97
N PHE A 44 0.98 1.46 -3.78
CA PHE A 44 1.31 0.79 -5.04
C PHE A 44 2.65 0.01 -4.96
N ASN A 45 3.02 -0.44 -3.75
CA ASN A 45 4.19 -1.29 -3.57
C ASN A 45 3.80 -2.74 -3.88
N GLU A 46 4.02 -3.13 -5.12
CA GLU A 46 3.69 -4.44 -5.66
C GLU A 46 4.65 -5.54 -5.16
N PRO A 47 4.27 -6.84 -5.24
CA PRO A 47 5.17 -7.94 -4.92
C PRO A 47 6.55 -7.80 -5.55
N GLY A 48 7.60 -7.95 -4.73
CA GLY A 48 9.01 -7.75 -5.09
C GLY A 48 9.54 -6.34 -4.78
N THR A 49 8.71 -5.42 -4.25
CA THR A 49 9.20 -4.10 -3.82
C THR A 49 10.13 -4.22 -2.61
N ASP A 50 11.28 -3.55 -2.66
CA ASP A 50 12.23 -3.49 -1.55
C ASP A 50 11.60 -2.82 -0.33
N PHE A 51 11.76 -3.42 0.85
CA PHE A 51 11.26 -2.87 2.11
C PHE A 51 11.89 -1.54 2.49
N ASN A 52 13.08 -1.22 1.99
CA ASN A 52 13.74 0.07 2.18
C ASN A 52 13.32 1.14 1.14
N SER A 53 12.35 0.82 0.25
CA SER A 53 11.90 1.76 -0.75
C SER A 53 11.29 3.01 -0.12
N LYS A 54 11.68 4.18 -0.63
CA LYS A 54 11.03 5.46 -0.35
C LYS A 54 10.05 5.80 -1.47
N THR A 55 9.43 6.96 -1.42
CA THR A 55 8.51 7.42 -2.48
C THR A 55 9.17 7.29 -3.84
N HIS A 56 8.51 6.62 -4.74
CA HIS A 56 9.00 6.28 -6.07
C HIS A 56 7.85 6.18 -7.08
N TYR A 57 8.18 6.19 -8.36
CA TYR A 57 7.21 5.86 -9.40
C TYR A 57 7.21 4.35 -9.66
N VAL A 58 6.05 3.84 -10.04
CA VAL A 58 5.82 2.42 -10.29
C VAL A 58 5.05 2.22 -11.59
N ASP A 59 5.36 1.17 -12.31
CA ASP A 59 4.49 0.64 -13.35
C ASP A 59 3.44 -0.26 -12.68
N LEU A 60 2.15 0.05 -12.90
CA LEU A 60 1.07 -0.71 -12.29
C LEU A 60 0.96 -2.10 -12.96
N LYS A 61 0.78 -3.13 -12.14
CA LYS A 61 0.51 -4.49 -12.63
C LYS A 61 -0.88 -4.58 -13.26
N GLU A 62 -1.07 -5.52 -14.21
CA GLU A 62 -2.37 -5.74 -14.85
C GLU A 62 -3.52 -5.95 -13.86
N SER A 63 -3.28 -6.70 -12.77
CA SER A 63 -4.28 -6.91 -11.72
C SER A 63 -4.72 -5.60 -11.08
N THR A 64 -3.78 -4.71 -10.81
CA THR A 64 -4.04 -3.38 -10.23
C THR A 64 -4.77 -2.49 -11.24
N ILE A 65 -4.38 -2.53 -12.52
CA ILE A 65 -5.08 -1.79 -13.60
C ILE A 65 -6.54 -2.27 -13.72
N LYS A 66 -6.78 -3.59 -13.73
CA LYS A 66 -8.13 -4.17 -13.79
C LYS A 66 -9.00 -3.79 -12.60
N ASP A 67 -8.44 -3.85 -11.39
CA ASP A 67 -9.16 -3.44 -10.18
C ASP A 67 -9.51 -1.95 -10.22
N ASN A 68 -8.56 -1.09 -10.60
CA ASN A 68 -8.81 0.35 -10.75
C ASN A 68 -9.84 0.65 -11.86
N ALA A 69 -9.75 -0.03 -13.02
CA ALA A 69 -10.72 0.09 -14.08
C ALA A 69 -12.14 -0.19 -13.57
N ARG A 70 -12.30 -1.31 -12.86
CA ARG A 70 -13.60 -1.72 -12.29
C ARG A 70 -14.12 -0.73 -11.27
N LEU A 71 -13.25 -0.21 -10.39
CA LEU A 71 -13.67 0.63 -9.25
C LEU A 71 -13.88 2.10 -9.62
N PHE A 72 -13.08 2.64 -10.56
CA PHE A 72 -12.98 4.09 -10.77
C PHE A 72 -13.16 4.52 -12.23
N PHE A 73 -13.06 3.61 -13.21
CA PHE A 73 -13.08 3.91 -14.62
C PHE A 73 -14.16 3.14 -15.42
N ASN A 74 -15.23 2.71 -14.74
CA ASN A 74 -16.36 1.98 -15.35
C ASN A 74 -15.95 0.73 -16.17
N GLY A 75 -14.85 0.09 -15.80
CA GLY A 75 -14.31 -1.09 -16.49
C GLY A 75 -13.37 -0.79 -17.66
N ASP A 76 -13.09 0.48 -17.96
CA ASP A 76 -12.20 0.89 -19.04
C ASP A 76 -10.73 0.84 -18.57
N GLU A 77 -10.01 -0.22 -18.96
CA GLU A 77 -8.60 -0.41 -18.62
C GLU A 77 -7.67 0.58 -19.35
N ASP A 78 -8.08 1.08 -20.53
CA ASP A 78 -7.28 2.02 -21.31
C ASP A 78 -7.30 3.42 -20.70
N ALA A 79 -8.36 3.77 -19.99
CA ALA A 79 -8.49 5.02 -19.27
C ALA A 79 -7.65 5.05 -17.95
N VAL A 80 -7.22 3.88 -17.45
CA VAL A 80 -6.42 3.81 -16.22
C VAL A 80 -4.98 4.23 -16.51
N PRO A 81 -4.40 5.18 -15.75
CA PRO A 81 -2.97 5.46 -15.80
C PRO A 81 -2.15 4.19 -15.59
N LYS A 82 -1.11 4.00 -16.39
CA LYS A 82 -0.25 2.79 -16.30
C LYS A 82 0.86 2.94 -15.27
N GLN A 83 1.09 4.16 -14.81
CA GLN A 83 2.11 4.52 -13.82
C GLN A 83 1.50 5.34 -12.68
N ALA A 84 2.08 5.23 -11.50
CA ALA A 84 1.71 6.02 -10.33
C ALA A 84 2.95 6.40 -9.52
N ILE A 85 2.85 7.45 -8.71
CA ILE A 85 3.79 7.72 -7.63
C ILE A 85 3.21 7.13 -6.35
N SER A 86 4.02 6.37 -5.64
CA SER A 86 3.64 5.74 -4.38
C SER A 86 4.61 6.12 -3.28
N MET A 87 4.09 6.32 -2.07
CA MET A 87 4.93 6.21 -0.87
C MET A 87 5.55 4.81 -0.85
N GLY A 88 6.86 4.76 -0.63
CA GLY A 88 7.56 3.50 -0.48
C GLY A 88 7.27 2.82 0.86
N ILE A 89 7.66 1.55 0.97
CA ILE A 89 7.42 0.75 2.17
C ILE A 89 8.11 1.37 3.39
N GLN A 90 9.34 1.88 3.23
CA GLN A 90 10.04 2.55 4.34
C GLN A 90 9.26 3.77 4.86
N ASN A 91 8.67 4.59 3.96
CA ASN A 91 7.86 5.75 4.40
C ASN A 91 6.63 5.31 5.23
N ILE A 92 6.03 4.18 4.87
CA ILE A 92 4.90 3.58 5.61
C ILE A 92 5.38 3.11 6.98
N MET A 93 6.52 2.40 7.03
CA MET A 93 7.11 1.86 8.26
C MET A 93 7.66 2.93 9.21
N ASP A 94 7.97 4.12 8.70
CA ASP A 94 8.42 5.26 9.49
C ASP A 94 7.25 5.98 10.22
N ALA A 95 6.00 5.66 9.92
CA ALA A 95 4.84 6.20 10.62
C ALA A 95 4.84 5.80 12.10
N LYS A 96 4.23 6.60 12.97
CA LYS A 96 4.12 6.27 14.40
C LYS A 96 3.17 5.10 14.64
N SER A 97 2.03 5.08 13.93
CA SER A 97 1.01 4.03 13.96
C SER A 97 0.55 3.72 12.53
N VAL A 98 0.19 2.47 12.29
CA VAL A 98 -0.42 2.03 11.02
C VAL A 98 -1.79 1.45 11.30
N VAL A 99 -2.79 1.86 10.52
CA VAL A 99 -4.12 1.27 10.51
C VAL A 99 -4.38 0.68 9.13
N LEU A 100 -4.58 -0.63 9.05
CA LEU A 100 -4.90 -1.31 7.80
C LEU A 100 -6.35 -1.80 7.83
N ILE A 101 -7.10 -1.51 6.77
CA ILE A 101 -8.49 -1.95 6.61
C ILE A 101 -8.59 -2.89 5.40
N ALA A 102 -9.17 -4.07 5.61
CA ALA A 102 -9.43 -5.02 4.53
C ALA A 102 -10.80 -5.69 4.68
N CYS A 103 -11.58 -5.69 3.60
CA CYS A 103 -12.92 -6.26 3.56
C CYS A 103 -13.12 -7.11 2.30
N GLY A 104 -13.87 -8.19 2.45
CA GLY A 104 -14.27 -9.05 1.34
C GLY A 104 -13.38 -10.27 1.16
N LYS A 105 -14.00 -11.31 0.60
CA LYS A 105 -13.39 -12.63 0.42
C LYS A 105 -12.12 -12.61 -0.45
N ASN A 106 -12.04 -11.69 -1.43
CA ASN A 106 -10.87 -11.55 -2.30
C ASN A 106 -9.61 -11.04 -1.58
N LYS A 107 -9.68 -10.78 -0.27
CA LYS A 107 -8.54 -10.36 0.57
C LYS A 107 -8.04 -11.48 1.49
N GLU A 108 -8.74 -12.62 1.58
CA GLU A 108 -8.47 -13.67 2.57
C GLU A 108 -7.02 -14.20 2.49
N ASP A 109 -6.49 -14.47 1.28
CA ASP A 109 -5.11 -14.95 1.09
C ASP A 109 -4.07 -13.89 1.49
N ALA A 110 -4.28 -12.64 1.07
CA ALA A 110 -3.40 -11.54 1.39
C ALA A 110 -3.38 -11.24 2.90
N VAL A 111 -4.55 -11.27 3.56
CA VAL A 111 -4.70 -11.10 5.01
C VAL A 111 -4.03 -12.26 5.75
N LYS A 112 -4.25 -13.51 5.34
CA LYS A 112 -3.58 -14.68 5.89
C LYS A 112 -2.06 -14.55 5.81
N GLY A 113 -1.53 -14.22 4.62
CA GLY A 113 -0.09 -14.06 4.41
C GLY A 113 0.50 -12.89 5.20
N MET A 114 -0.23 -11.76 5.30
CA MET A 114 0.20 -10.59 6.05
C MET A 114 0.31 -10.87 7.55
N ILE A 115 -0.65 -11.60 8.14
CA ILE A 115 -0.73 -11.77 9.59
C ILE A 115 0.03 -13.03 10.06
N GLU A 116 -0.10 -14.15 9.35
CA GLU A 116 0.39 -15.46 9.79
C GLU A 116 1.48 -16.03 8.87
N GLY A 117 1.73 -15.40 7.73
CA GLY A 117 2.77 -15.81 6.78
C GLY A 117 4.16 -15.30 7.13
N PRO A 118 5.18 -15.70 6.36
CA PRO A 118 6.53 -15.16 6.50
C PRO A 118 6.59 -13.70 6.03
N VAL A 119 7.48 -12.92 6.67
CA VAL A 119 7.80 -11.57 6.18
C VAL A 119 8.66 -11.68 4.92
N THR A 120 8.12 -11.23 3.79
CA THR A 120 8.77 -11.34 2.47
C THR A 120 8.35 -10.21 1.54
N PRO A 121 9.24 -9.71 0.67
CA PRO A 121 8.89 -8.74 -0.36
C PRO A 121 7.83 -9.26 -1.36
N GLU A 122 7.70 -10.57 -1.53
CA GLU A 122 6.68 -11.19 -2.39
C GLU A 122 5.24 -10.96 -1.88
N LEU A 123 5.11 -10.56 -0.63
CA LEU A 123 3.87 -10.10 -0.02
C LEU A 123 4.17 -8.84 0.78
N PRO A 124 4.19 -7.65 0.15
CA PRO A 124 4.67 -6.41 0.77
C PRO A 124 4.01 -6.08 2.11
N ALA A 125 2.72 -6.33 2.25
CA ALA A 125 2.00 -6.12 3.51
C ALA A 125 2.56 -6.94 4.69
N SER A 126 3.28 -8.02 4.44
CA SER A 126 3.87 -8.87 5.48
C SER A 126 4.89 -8.11 6.35
N VAL A 127 5.51 -7.04 5.82
CA VAL A 127 6.45 -6.20 6.55
C VAL A 127 5.82 -5.55 7.78
N LEU A 128 4.51 -5.34 7.77
CA LEU A 128 3.77 -4.75 8.90
C LEU A 128 3.89 -5.57 10.19
N GLN A 129 4.22 -6.87 10.11
CA GLN A 129 4.57 -7.68 11.29
C GLN A 129 5.78 -7.14 12.06
N ASN A 130 6.66 -6.38 11.40
CA ASN A 130 7.83 -5.75 12.00
C ASN A 130 7.57 -4.34 12.53
N HIS A 131 6.40 -3.77 12.28
CA HIS A 131 6.06 -2.45 12.77
C HIS A 131 5.56 -2.54 14.22
N LYS A 132 5.97 -1.57 15.05
CA LYS A 132 5.72 -1.59 16.51
C LYS A 132 4.29 -1.28 16.93
N ASP A 133 3.50 -0.65 16.05
CA ASP A 133 2.11 -0.22 16.34
C ASP A 133 1.25 -0.34 15.09
N VAL A 134 0.60 -1.51 14.92
CA VAL A 134 -0.31 -1.80 13.79
C VAL A 134 -1.66 -2.23 14.31
N THR A 135 -2.70 -1.58 13.81
CA THR A 135 -4.09 -2.02 13.98
C THR A 135 -4.62 -2.54 12.66
N VAL A 136 -5.06 -3.79 12.63
CA VAL A 136 -5.69 -4.41 11.44
C VAL A 136 -7.19 -4.55 11.68
N ILE A 137 -7.99 -3.93 10.81
CA ILE A 137 -9.45 -3.99 10.84
C ILE A 137 -9.93 -4.79 9.63
N ILE A 138 -10.50 -5.95 9.88
CA ILE A 138 -10.95 -6.87 8.82
C ILE A 138 -12.37 -7.35 9.08
N ASP A 139 -13.11 -7.63 8.01
CA ASP A 139 -14.40 -8.30 8.14
C ASP A 139 -14.24 -9.83 8.24
N LYS A 140 -15.32 -10.52 8.59
CA LYS A 140 -15.31 -11.98 8.75
C LYS A 140 -14.93 -12.71 7.46
N THR A 141 -15.22 -12.14 6.29
CA THR A 141 -14.93 -12.77 5.01
C THR A 141 -13.45 -12.65 4.63
N ALA A 142 -12.82 -11.54 4.97
CA ALA A 142 -11.37 -11.38 4.82
C ALA A 142 -10.57 -12.22 5.84
N ALA A 143 -11.17 -12.54 7.00
CA ALA A 143 -10.56 -13.32 8.06
C ALA A 143 -10.69 -14.85 7.88
N THR A 144 -11.37 -15.31 6.84
CA THR A 144 -11.79 -16.72 6.69
C THR A 144 -10.63 -17.73 6.79
N LEU A 145 -9.44 -17.38 6.31
CA LEU A 145 -8.28 -18.28 6.30
C LEU A 145 -7.36 -18.14 7.52
N LEU A 146 -7.65 -17.23 8.45
CA LEU A 146 -6.87 -17.12 9.68
C LEU A 146 -7.04 -18.35 10.54
N GLU A 147 -5.94 -18.88 11.08
CA GLU A 147 -5.91 -20.09 11.91
C GLU A 147 -5.99 -19.77 13.41
N LYS A 148 -5.66 -18.53 13.79
CA LYS A 148 -5.68 -18.07 15.17
C LYS A 148 -6.87 -17.15 15.41
N GLU A 149 -7.34 -17.10 16.66
CA GLU A 149 -8.27 -16.07 17.13
C GLU A 149 -7.44 -14.81 17.54
N TYR A 150 -7.92 -13.64 17.12
CA TYR A 150 -7.29 -12.36 17.36
C TYR A 150 -8.26 -11.39 18.05
#